data_c2d1ac3470c8eed01d8162ea3f35e0dc
#
_entry.id   c2d1ac3470c8eed01d8162ea3f35e0dc
#
_cell.length_a   1.000
_cell.length_b   1.000
_cell.length_c   1.000
_cell.angle_alpha   90.00
_cell.angle_beta   90.00
_cell.angle_gamma   90.00
#
_symmetry.space_group_name_H-M   'P 1'
#
loop_
_entity.id
_entity.type
_entity.pdbx_description
1 polymer ?
#
loop_
_entity_poly.entity_id
_entity_poly.type
_entity_poly.pdbx_seq_one_letter_code
_entity_poly.pdbx_strand_id
1 'polypeptide(L)'
;TSLLQSEFMDIIARANPRSVTIIFDTCFSGTNREGEQLVDARFVSIAESTINLPNNFIVISSSGKLEWSRDHPEQNHGLFTYHFLKGLEKKADINNDKQITLSELFSYVQKNVQQDSNFQQNPEISSNSNYILVDW
;
A
#
# COMPACT_ATOMS: atom_id res chain seq x y z
N THR A 1 -12.08 12.50 17.58
CA THR A 1 -12.03 13.30 16.31
C THR A 1 -11.21 12.49 15.34
N SER A 2 -11.79 11.97 14.26
CA SER A 2 -11.06 11.27 13.22
C SER A 2 -10.41 12.29 12.28
N LEU A 3 -9.12 12.09 11.97
CA LEU A 3 -8.43 12.86 10.95
C LEU A 3 -8.93 12.41 9.58
N LEU A 4 -9.39 13.34 8.74
CA LEU A 4 -9.75 13.03 7.38
C LEU A 4 -8.46 12.79 6.55
N GLN A 5 -8.54 11.89 5.56
CA GLN A 5 -7.41 11.60 4.67
C GLN A 5 -6.90 12.86 3.97
N SER A 6 -7.82 13.73 3.52
CA SER A 6 -7.47 15.02 2.90
C SER A 6 -6.71 15.93 3.86
N GLU A 7 -7.14 16.03 5.12
CA GLU A 7 -6.44 16.83 6.14
C GLU A 7 -5.02 16.30 6.39
N PHE A 8 -4.86 14.97 6.45
CA PHE A 8 -3.56 14.34 6.61
C PHE A 8 -2.62 14.66 5.44
N MET A 9 -3.12 14.56 4.20
CA MET A 9 -2.35 14.91 3.00
C MET A 9 -1.97 16.39 2.97
N ASP A 10 -2.88 17.28 3.35
CA ASP A 10 -2.63 18.71 3.42
C ASP A 10 -1.56 19.06 4.47
N ILE A 11 -1.58 18.40 5.61
CA ILE A 11 -0.55 18.60 6.66
C ILE A 11 0.83 18.24 6.12
N ILE A 12 0.95 17.10 5.45
CA ILE A 12 2.22 16.65 4.86
C ILE A 12 2.66 17.62 3.75
N ALA A 13 1.74 18.03 2.87
CA ALA A 13 2.06 18.93 1.77
C ALA A 13 2.59 20.30 2.23
N ARG A 14 2.07 20.82 3.36
CA ARG A 14 2.56 22.08 3.97
C ARG A 14 4.02 22.02 4.41
N ALA A 15 4.54 20.85 4.74
CA ALA A 15 5.96 20.66 5.04
C ALA A 15 6.87 20.76 3.82
N ASN A 16 6.29 20.87 2.61
CA ASN A 16 6.98 20.99 1.33
C ASN A 16 8.08 19.92 1.13
N PRO A 17 7.78 18.63 1.31
CA PRO A 17 8.76 17.57 1.17
C PRO A 17 9.19 17.40 -0.29
N ARG A 18 10.41 16.91 -0.52
CA ARG A 18 10.90 16.61 -1.88
C ARG A 18 10.11 15.48 -2.53
N SER A 19 9.78 14.45 -1.78
CA SER A 19 8.94 13.33 -2.19
C SER A 19 8.24 12.73 -0.98
N VAL A 20 7.06 12.13 -1.22
CA VAL A 20 6.27 11.45 -0.19
C VAL A 20 5.79 10.12 -0.75
N THR A 21 6.05 9.05 -0.02
CA THR A 21 5.42 7.75 -0.26
C THR A 21 4.60 7.38 0.96
N ILE A 22 3.31 7.20 0.78
CA ILE A 22 2.37 6.82 1.83
C ILE A 22 1.90 5.39 1.55
N ILE A 23 1.97 4.56 2.56
CA ILE A 23 1.58 3.16 2.47
C ILE A 23 0.44 2.94 3.46
N PHE A 24 -0.71 2.55 2.95
CA PHE A 24 -1.85 2.15 3.75
C PHE A 24 -1.95 0.62 3.76
N ASP A 25 -1.58 0.02 4.89
CA ASP A 25 -1.85 -1.39 5.17
C ASP A 25 -2.92 -1.47 6.25
N THR A 26 -4.16 -1.31 5.82
CA THR A 26 -5.31 -1.28 6.71
C THR A 26 -6.27 -2.38 6.30
N CYS A 27 -6.63 -3.23 7.26
CA CYS A 27 -7.74 -4.16 7.10
C CYS A 27 -9.05 -3.38 7.16
N PHE A 28 -9.61 -3.04 6.00
CA PHE A 28 -10.98 -2.52 5.94
C PHE A 28 -11.98 -3.66 6.02
N SER A 29 -11.91 -4.46 7.08
CA SER A 29 -12.84 -5.58 7.26
C SER A 29 -14.28 -5.10 7.44
N GLY A 30 -14.52 -3.82 7.70
CA GLY A 30 -15.84 -3.32 8.08
C GLY A 30 -16.40 -4.04 9.32
N THR A 31 -15.63 -4.96 9.87
CA THR A 31 -15.97 -5.76 11.04
C THR A 31 -14.87 -5.61 12.10
N ASN A 32 -15.26 -5.60 13.36
CA ASN A 32 -14.33 -5.73 14.46
C ASN A 32 -13.78 -7.17 14.54
N ARG A 33 -12.83 -7.43 15.46
CA ARG A 33 -12.28 -8.79 15.69
C ARG A 33 -13.34 -9.81 16.10
N GLU A 34 -14.53 -9.37 16.44
CA GLU A 34 -15.69 -10.18 16.88
C GLU A 34 -16.68 -10.41 15.74
N GLY A 35 -16.41 -9.90 14.51
CA GLY A 35 -17.23 -10.11 13.33
C GLY A 35 -18.42 -9.14 13.21
N GLU A 36 -18.53 -8.12 14.08
CA GLU A 36 -19.58 -7.11 14.00
C GLU A 36 -19.27 -6.08 12.94
N GLN A 37 -20.24 -5.74 12.08
CA GLN A 37 -20.09 -4.68 11.08
C GLN A 37 -19.89 -3.32 11.74
N LEU A 38 -18.72 -2.73 11.50
CA LEU A 38 -18.47 -1.34 11.84
C LEU A 38 -19.21 -0.48 10.81
N VAL A 39 -20.33 0.12 11.23
CA VAL A 39 -21.14 1.02 10.41
C VAL A 39 -20.28 2.21 9.98
N ASP A 40 -20.27 2.53 8.68
CA ASP A 40 -19.56 3.65 8.05
C ASP A 40 -18.03 3.54 7.91
N ALA A 41 -17.45 2.38 7.70
CA ALA A 41 -16.10 2.28 7.20
C ALA A 41 -16.03 2.87 5.77
N ARG A 42 -15.63 4.13 5.64
CA ARG A 42 -15.34 4.74 4.33
C ARG A 42 -14.02 4.16 3.83
N PHE A 43 -14.12 3.39 2.76
CA PHE A 43 -12.98 2.77 2.10
C PHE A 43 -11.97 3.82 1.62
N VAL A 44 -10.70 3.61 1.91
CA VAL A 44 -9.61 4.35 1.27
C VAL A 44 -9.34 3.65 -0.05
N SER A 45 -9.93 4.14 -1.14
CA SER A 45 -9.57 3.71 -2.48
C SER A 45 -8.78 4.81 -3.16
N ILE A 46 -7.66 4.45 -3.75
CA ILE A 46 -6.86 5.36 -4.58
C ILE A 46 -7.67 5.76 -5.83
N ALA A 47 -8.50 4.84 -6.34
CA ALA A 47 -9.21 5.02 -7.61
C ALA A 47 -10.36 6.05 -7.57
N GLU A 48 -10.88 6.41 -6.40
CA GLU A 48 -11.99 7.38 -6.28
C GLU A 48 -11.67 8.59 -5.40
N SER A 49 -10.47 8.69 -4.86
CA SER A 49 -10.09 9.91 -4.19
C SER A 49 -9.92 11.00 -5.25
N THR A 50 -10.89 11.89 -5.37
CA THR A 50 -10.74 13.22 -6.00
C THR A 50 -9.71 14.08 -5.24
N ILE A 51 -8.81 13.45 -4.51
CA ILE A 51 -7.69 14.11 -3.87
C ILE A 51 -6.72 14.41 -5.00
N ASN A 52 -6.61 15.69 -5.35
CA ASN A 52 -5.52 16.17 -6.20
C ASN A 52 -4.21 15.96 -5.44
N LEU A 53 -3.63 14.77 -5.58
CA LEU A 53 -2.32 14.48 -4.99
C LEU A 53 -1.28 15.39 -5.67
N PRO A 54 -0.42 16.05 -4.90
CA PRO A 54 0.74 16.71 -5.47
C PRO A 54 1.59 15.70 -6.27
N ASN A 55 2.22 16.16 -7.36
CA ASN A 55 2.99 15.29 -8.26
C ASN A 55 4.15 14.54 -7.60
N ASN A 56 4.58 14.99 -6.40
CA ASN A 56 5.62 14.37 -5.61
C ASN A 56 5.08 13.38 -4.55
N PHE A 57 3.78 13.08 -4.58
CA PHE A 57 3.14 12.11 -3.67
C PHE A 57 2.86 10.81 -4.40
N ILE A 58 3.21 9.70 -3.76
CA ILE A 58 2.86 8.34 -4.18
C ILE A 58 2.11 7.70 -3.03
N VAL A 59 0.97 7.10 -3.35
CA VAL A 59 0.14 6.39 -2.38
C VAL A 59 0.05 4.92 -2.80
N ILE A 60 0.28 4.03 -1.86
CA ILE A 60 0.15 2.58 -2.02
C ILE A 60 -0.92 2.10 -1.03
N SER A 61 -1.83 1.29 -1.51
CA SER A 61 -2.83 0.59 -0.69
C SER A 61 -2.58 -0.91 -0.72
N SER A 62 -2.72 -1.57 0.42
CA SER A 62 -2.58 -3.03 0.53
C SER A 62 -3.66 -3.80 -0.22
N SER A 63 -4.80 -3.19 -0.51
CA SER A 63 -5.95 -3.82 -1.19
C SER A 63 -6.76 -2.79 -1.97
N GLY A 64 -7.58 -3.27 -2.92
CA GLY A 64 -8.55 -2.47 -3.65
C GLY A 64 -9.76 -2.09 -2.80
N LYS A 65 -10.63 -1.24 -3.37
CA LYS A 65 -11.74 -0.55 -2.69
C LYS A 65 -12.72 -1.45 -1.91
N LEU A 66 -12.98 -2.64 -2.41
CA LEU A 66 -13.96 -3.58 -1.83
C LEU A 66 -13.29 -4.88 -1.38
N GLU A 67 -12.00 -4.84 -1.19
CA GLU A 67 -11.22 -6.02 -0.87
C GLU A 67 -10.74 -5.98 0.58
N TRP A 68 -10.52 -7.15 1.12
CA TRP A 68 -10.04 -7.32 2.48
C TRP A 68 -8.55 -7.60 2.45
N SER A 69 -7.77 -6.86 3.23
CA SER A 69 -6.41 -7.26 3.53
C SER A 69 -6.42 -8.55 4.34
N ARG A 70 -5.57 -9.50 3.95
CA ARG A 70 -5.49 -10.82 4.56
C ARG A 70 -4.23 -10.93 5.40
N ASP A 71 -4.33 -11.74 6.44
CA ASP A 71 -3.16 -12.15 7.21
C ASP A 71 -2.38 -13.23 6.47
N HIS A 72 -1.06 -13.22 6.61
CA HIS A 72 -0.23 -14.32 6.13
C HIS A 72 -0.44 -15.55 7.03
N PRO A 73 -0.73 -16.74 6.48
CA PRO A 73 -1.16 -17.91 7.28
C PRO A 73 -0.11 -18.38 8.30
N GLU A 74 1.16 -18.10 8.06
CA GLU A 74 2.27 -18.59 8.91
C GLU A 74 3.06 -17.46 9.60
N GLN A 75 2.72 -16.21 9.33
CA GLN A 75 3.46 -15.05 9.85
C GLN A 75 2.51 -14.12 10.61
N ASN A 76 3.02 -13.46 11.65
CA ASN A 76 2.23 -12.48 12.43
C ASN A 76 2.11 -11.11 11.73
N HIS A 77 2.03 -11.09 10.39
CA HIS A 77 1.93 -9.90 9.57
C HIS A 77 0.82 -10.05 8.55
N GLY A 78 0.23 -8.94 8.13
CA GLY A 78 -0.62 -8.91 6.95
C GLY A 78 0.14 -9.37 5.71
N LEU A 79 -0.56 -10.01 4.78
CA LEU A 79 0.02 -10.58 3.57
C LEU A 79 0.78 -9.52 2.74
N PHE A 80 0.23 -8.30 2.64
CA PHE A 80 0.87 -7.19 1.96
C PHE A 80 2.19 -6.79 2.64
N THR A 81 2.18 -6.53 3.96
CA THR A 81 3.39 -6.17 4.71
C THR A 81 4.45 -7.25 4.61
N TYR A 82 4.08 -8.52 4.68
CA TYR A 82 5.03 -9.64 4.52
C TYR A 82 5.77 -9.57 3.18
N HIS A 83 5.03 -9.47 2.06
CA HIS A 83 5.67 -9.39 0.74
C HIS A 83 6.41 -8.08 0.51
N PHE A 84 5.94 -6.98 1.09
CA PHE A 84 6.63 -5.69 1.03
C PHE A 84 8.02 -5.78 1.67
N LEU A 85 8.11 -6.34 2.86
CA LEU A 85 9.39 -6.54 3.55
C LEU A 85 10.29 -7.52 2.80
N LYS A 86 9.74 -8.64 2.30
CA LYS A 86 10.48 -9.60 1.47
C LYS A 86 11.01 -8.98 0.18
N GLY A 87 10.25 -8.10 -0.44
CA GLY A 87 10.71 -7.35 -1.60
C GLY A 87 11.93 -6.50 -1.28
N LEU A 88 11.89 -5.76 -0.18
CA LEU A 88 13.01 -4.95 0.30
C LEU A 88 14.26 -5.79 0.69
N GLU A 89 14.07 -7.06 1.09
CA GLU A 89 15.15 -8.03 1.32
C GLU A 89 15.78 -8.55 0.01
N LYS A 90 15.82 -7.75 -1.05
CA LYS A 90 16.42 -8.02 -2.37
C LYS A 90 15.57 -8.91 -3.31
N LYS A 91 14.39 -9.39 -2.89
CA LYS A 91 13.54 -10.24 -3.73
C LYS A 91 12.89 -9.48 -4.89
N ALA A 92 12.80 -8.15 -4.77
CA ALA A 92 12.25 -7.30 -5.82
C ALA A 92 13.29 -6.85 -6.86
N ASP A 93 14.58 -7.08 -6.63
CA ASP A 93 15.65 -6.82 -7.63
C ASP A 93 15.60 -7.91 -8.71
N ILE A 94 14.74 -7.70 -9.71
CA ILE A 94 14.49 -8.68 -10.78
C ILE A 94 15.57 -8.61 -11.86
N ASN A 95 16.11 -7.42 -12.09
CA ASN A 95 17.10 -7.13 -13.11
C ASN A 95 18.55 -7.39 -12.65
N ASN A 96 18.76 -7.62 -11.34
CA ASN A 96 20.04 -7.87 -10.69
C ASN A 96 21.03 -6.70 -10.82
N ASP A 97 20.52 -5.45 -10.81
CA ASP A 97 21.34 -4.25 -10.86
C ASP A 97 21.79 -3.74 -9.48
N LYS A 98 21.41 -4.47 -8.42
CA LYS A 98 21.66 -4.15 -7.00
C LYS A 98 20.92 -2.91 -6.51
N GLN A 99 19.85 -2.55 -7.17
CA GLN A 99 18.94 -1.51 -6.76
C GLN A 99 17.53 -2.08 -6.67
N ILE A 100 16.69 -1.45 -5.89
CA ILE A 100 15.24 -1.71 -5.88
C ILE A 100 14.54 -0.39 -6.11
N THR A 101 13.92 -0.27 -7.25
CA THR A 101 13.02 0.85 -7.54
C THR A 101 11.64 0.61 -6.92
N LEU A 102 10.88 1.67 -6.73
CA LEU A 102 9.49 1.57 -6.28
C LEU A 102 8.65 0.72 -7.24
N SER A 103 8.89 0.84 -8.53
CA SER A 103 8.19 0.06 -9.56
C SER A 103 8.46 -1.44 -9.44
N GLU A 104 9.71 -1.84 -9.22
CA GLU A 104 10.08 -3.25 -8.99
C GLU A 104 9.47 -3.79 -7.71
N LEU A 105 9.61 -3.03 -6.61
CA LEU A 105 9.03 -3.42 -5.33
C LEU A 105 7.52 -3.60 -5.44
N PHE A 106 6.82 -2.64 -6.04
CA PHE A 106 5.37 -2.72 -6.18
C PHE A 106 4.95 -3.90 -7.06
N SER A 107 5.63 -4.12 -8.19
CA SER A 107 5.36 -5.25 -9.09
C SER A 107 5.57 -6.60 -8.38
N TYR A 108 6.63 -6.72 -7.59
CA TYR A 108 6.89 -7.91 -6.79
C TYR A 108 5.78 -8.13 -5.75
N VAL A 109 5.43 -7.09 -5.00
CA VAL A 109 4.40 -7.16 -3.95
C VAL A 109 3.04 -7.51 -4.53
N GLN A 110 2.61 -6.79 -5.57
CA GLN A 110 1.32 -7.00 -6.20
C GLN A 110 1.16 -8.44 -6.70
N LYS A 111 2.17 -8.94 -7.43
CA LYS A 111 2.16 -10.32 -7.95
C LYS A 111 2.02 -11.35 -6.83
N ASN A 112 2.82 -11.24 -5.77
CA ASN A 112 2.83 -12.24 -4.71
C ASN A 112 1.58 -12.17 -3.85
N VAL A 113 1.11 -10.97 -3.50
CA VAL A 113 -0.15 -10.78 -2.76
C VAL A 113 -1.34 -11.33 -3.55
N GLN A 114 -1.43 -11.06 -4.85
CA GLN A 114 -2.48 -11.62 -5.72
C GLN A 114 -2.45 -13.15 -5.73
N GLN A 115 -1.29 -13.75 -5.89
CA GLN A 115 -1.14 -15.21 -5.92
C GLN A 115 -1.55 -15.85 -4.59
N ASP A 116 -1.01 -15.37 -3.47
CA ASP A 116 -1.23 -15.98 -2.16
C ASP A 116 -2.63 -15.69 -1.60
N SER A 117 -3.29 -14.63 -2.06
CA SER A 117 -4.69 -14.34 -1.74
C SER A 117 -5.70 -15.01 -2.68
N ASN A 118 -5.25 -15.79 -3.66
CA ASN A 118 -6.09 -16.29 -4.76
C ASN A 118 -6.83 -15.14 -5.48
N PHE A 119 -6.13 -14.04 -5.76
CA PHE A 119 -6.64 -12.82 -6.40
C PHE A 119 -7.77 -12.11 -5.65
N GLN A 120 -7.87 -12.33 -4.34
CA GLN A 120 -8.88 -11.68 -3.49
C GLN A 120 -8.35 -10.42 -2.80
N GLN A 121 -7.06 -10.14 -2.94
CA GLN A 121 -6.41 -8.93 -2.46
C GLN A 121 -5.51 -8.39 -3.57
N ASN A 122 -5.80 -7.16 -4.02
CA ASN A 122 -5.11 -6.52 -5.13
C ASN A 122 -4.54 -5.18 -4.67
N PRO A 123 -3.25 -5.12 -4.31
CA PRO A 123 -2.59 -3.86 -3.98
C PRO A 123 -2.69 -2.85 -5.11
N GLU A 124 -2.87 -1.58 -4.75
CA GLU A 124 -2.98 -0.46 -5.70
C GLU A 124 -1.88 0.57 -5.45
N ILE A 125 -1.47 1.28 -6.51
CA ILE A 125 -0.53 2.40 -6.45
C ILE A 125 -1.05 3.56 -7.27
N SER A 126 -0.92 4.78 -6.75
CA SER A 126 -1.40 5.99 -7.43
C SER A 126 -0.56 6.39 -8.64
N SER A 127 0.73 6.05 -8.65
CA SER A 127 1.66 6.35 -9.75
C SER A 127 2.86 5.43 -9.68
N ASN A 128 3.27 4.87 -10.81
CA ASN A 128 4.53 4.14 -10.93
C ASN A 128 5.71 5.11 -11.02
N SER A 129 6.81 4.74 -10.38
CA SER A 129 8.02 5.55 -10.38
C SER A 129 9.26 4.67 -10.33
N ASN A 130 10.29 5.04 -11.09
CA ASN A 130 11.62 4.42 -11.00
C ASN A 130 12.47 5.05 -9.88
N TYR A 131 11.83 5.63 -8.88
CA TYR A 131 12.51 6.12 -7.70
C TYR A 131 13.22 4.97 -6.98
N ILE A 132 14.53 5.11 -6.75
CA ILE A 132 15.35 4.09 -6.07
C ILE A 132 15.04 4.15 -4.58
N LEU A 133 14.59 3.03 -4.02
CA LEU A 133 14.32 2.85 -2.60
C LEU A 133 15.51 2.26 -1.86
N VAL A 134 16.22 1.34 -2.50
CA VAL A 134 17.35 0.61 -1.93
C VAL A 134 18.45 0.50 -2.97
N ASP A 135 19.70 0.67 -2.53
CA ASP A 135 20.93 0.54 -3.32
C ASP A 135 22.00 -0.16 -2.45
N TRP A 136 22.73 -1.18 -2.96
CA TRP A 136 23.74 -1.94 -2.20
C TRP A 136 24.93 -2.44 -3.02
#